data_f56c625ba4b555e1a0bf822c5bdea6de
#
_entry.id   f56c625ba4b555e1a0bf822c5bdea6de
#
_cell.length_a   1.000
_cell.length_b   1.000
_cell.length_c   1.000
_cell.angle_alpha   90.00
_cell.angle_beta   90.00
_cell.angle_gamma   90.00
#
_symmetry.space_group_name_H-M   'P 1'
#
loop_
_entity.id
_entity.type
_entity.pdbx_description
1 polymer ?
#
loop_
_entity_poly.entity_id
_entity_poly.type
_entity_poly.pdbx_seq_one_letter_code
_entity_poly.pdbx_strand_id
1 'polypeptide(L)'
;MVAPGVPDGSDPSNPVRVYADGVFDMYHIGHAKVLEQAKKLFKHTHLIVGVSGDQETIEKKGKIVMNEQERSEILMHCKWVDEVICPCPWIISVDFLKENNIHYVAHDDLPYGSVGQQDIYYDVKKLGMFRAT
;
A
#
# COMPACT_ATOMS: atom_id res chain seq x y z
N MET A 1 -18.21 5.19 7.27
CA MET A 1 -18.84 4.00 7.84
C MET A 1 -17.92 2.80 7.68
N VAL A 2 -17.72 2.06 8.76
CA VAL A 2 -16.88 0.86 8.74
C VAL A 2 -17.72 -0.33 8.28
N ALA A 3 -17.19 -1.14 7.35
CA ALA A 3 -17.88 -2.33 6.88
C ALA A 3 -18.04 -3.34 8.03
N PRO A 4 -19.11 -4.16 8.04
CA PRO A 4 -19.27 -5.18 9.08
C PRO A 4 -18.06 -6.12 9.13
N GLY A 5 -17.55 -6.38 10.33
CA GLY A 5 -16.41 -7.25 10.53
C GLY A 5 -15.05 -6.58 10.40
N VAL A 6 -15.01 -5.30 9.99
CA VAL A 6 -13.75 -4.54 9.91
C VAL A 6 -13.48 -3.89 11.26
N PRO A 7 -12.28 -4.06 11.84
CA PRO A 7 -11.95 -3.41 13.10
C PRO A 7 -11.90 -1.89 12.94
N ASP A 8 -12.18 -1.18 14.03
CA ASP A 8 -12.16 0.30 14.03
C ASP A 8 -10.82 0.87 14.52
N GLY A 9 -9.88 0.01 14.90
CA GLY A 9 -8.56 0.41 15.36
C GLY A 9 -8.47 0.73 16.84
N SER A 10 -9.54 0.51 17.60
CA SER A 10 -9.54 0.77 19.05
C SER A 10 -8.91 -0.36 19.88
N ASP A 11 -8.86 -1.56 19.34
CA ASP A 11 -8.36 -2.75 20.03
C ASP A 11 -6.95 -3.10 19.56
N PRO A 12 -5.92 -3.05 20.44
CA PRO A 12 -4.56 -3.39 20.03
C PRO A 12 -4.37 -4.85 19.61
N SER A 13 -5.25 -5.76 20.07
CA SER A 13 -5.19 -7.16 19.66
C SER A 13 -5.87 -7.42 18.32
N ASN A 14 -6.58 -6.43 17.78
CA ASN A 14 -7.26 -6.53 16.48
C ASN A 14 -7.05 -5.24 15.68
N PRO A 15 -5.80 -4.96 15.24
CA PRO A 15 -5.49 -3.71 14.54
C PRO A 15 -6.13 -3.68 13.16
N VAL A 16 -6.33 -2.48 12.65
CA VAL A 16 -6.77 -2.28 11.26
C VAL A 16 -5.60 -2.60 10.34
N ARG A 17 -5.81 -3.47 9.37
CA ARG A 17 -4.79 -3.85 8.40
C ARG A 17 -4.86 -2.89 7.22
N VAL A 18 -3.86 -2.04 7.11
CA VAL A 18 -3.76 -1.00 6.07
C VAL A 18 -2.66 -1.39 5.10
N TYR A 19 -2.94 -1.27 3.82
CA TYR A 19 -2.01 -1.61 2.74
C TYR A 19 -1.61 -0.34 1.99
N ALA A 20 -0.31 -0.16 1.80
CA ALA A 20 0.24 0.92 0.97
C ALA A 20 1.22 0.29 -0.01
N ASP A 21 1.15 0.68 -1.28
CA ASP A 21 2.04 0.11 -2.29
C ASP A 21 2.85 1.20 -3.00
N GLY A 22 3.91 0.77 -3.65
CA GLY A 22 4.74 1.68 -4.42
C GLY A 22 5.99 1.00 -4.94
N VAL A 23 6.80 1.80 -5.62
CA VAL A 23 8.10 1.37 -6.14
C VAL A 23 9.16 1.48 -5.04
N PHE A 24 9.16 2.55 -4.29
CA PHE A 24 10.08 2.84 -3.20
C PHE A 24 11.54 2.78 -3.64
N ASP A 25 11.83 3.27 -4.84
CA ASP A 25 13.20 3.34 -5.34
C ASP A 25 13.93 4.50 -4.68
N MET A 26 15.18 4.27 -4.28
CA MET A 26 15.98 5.27 -3.58
C MET A 26 15.26 5.85 -2.36
N TYR A 27 14.88 4.95 -1.45
CA TYR A 27 14.10 5.29 -0.25
C TYR A 27 14.65 6.54 0.46
N HIS A 28 13.77 7.48 0.75
CA HIS A 28 14.14 8.74 1.39
C HIS A 28 13.03 9.18 2.37
N ILE A 29 13.25 10.34 3.01
CA ILE A 29 12.35 10.86 4.05
C ILE A 29 10.91 11.04 3.55
N GLY A 30 10.72 11.37 2.27
CA GLY A 30 9.39 11.48 1.70
C GLY A 30 8.63 10.16 1.75
N HIS A 31 9.30 9.06 1.40
CA HIS A 31 8.72 7.72 1.52
C HIS A 31 8.37 7.40 2.98
N ALA A 32 9.30 7.71 3.89
CA ALA A 32 9.10 7.44 5.31
C ALA A 32 7.89 8.20 5.87
N LYS A 33 7.70 9.44 5.46
CA LYS A 33 6.57 10.26 5.93
C LYS A 33 5.23 9.76 5.42
N VAL A 34 5.16 9.29 4.18
CA VAL A 34 3.94 8.68 3.64
C VAL A 34 3.58 7.43 4.43
N LEU A 35 4.57 6.61 4.74
CA LEU A 35 4.35 5.38 5.51
C LEU A 35 3.97 5.69 6.95
N GLU A 36 4.55 6.71 7.55
CA GLU A 36 4.15 7.18 8.87
C GLU A 36 2.68 7.61 8.88
N GLN A 37 2.27 8.36 7.88
CA GLN A 37 0.90 8.82 7.73
C GLN A 37 -0.08 7.64 7.62
N ALA A 38 0.28 6.64 6.81
CA ALA A 38 -0.53 5.43 6.67
C ALA A 38 -0.62 4.66 8.00
N LYS A 39 0.49 4.53 8.72
CA LYS A 39 0.54 3.84 10.01
C LYS A 39 -0.32 4.53 11.06
N LYS A 40 -0.46 5.85 10.97
CA LYS A 40 -1.20 6.66 11.94
C LYS A 40 -2.66 6.91 11.57
N LEU A 41 -3.17 6.27 10.51
CA LEU A 41 -4.57 6.44 10.11
C LEU A 41 -5.54 6.00 11.20
N PHE A 42 -5.18 4.99 11.96
CA PHE A 42 -5.99 4.49 13.07
C PHE A 42 -5.11 4.38 14.31
N LYS A 43 -5.73 4.27 15.48
CA LYS A 43 -4.99 4.17 16.73
C LYS A 43 -4.10 2.93 16.75
N HIS A 44 -4.62 1.79 16.29
CA HIS A 44 -3.87 0.54 16.19
C HIS A 44 -3.93 0.05 14.73
N THR A 45 -2.82 0.17 14.04
CA THR A 45 -2.70 -0.18 12.62
C THR A 45 -1.59 -1.20 12.43
N HIS A 46 -1.86 -2.23 11.62
CA HIS A 46 -0.84 -3.12 11.09
C HIS A 46 -0.59 -2.70 9.65
N LEU A 47 0.55 -2.07 9.38
CA LEU A 47 0.86 -1.53 8.07
C LEU A 47 1.56 -2.56 7.20
N ILE A 48 0.92 -2.91 6.09
CA ILE A 48 1.44 -3.82 5.08
C ILE A 48 1.87 -2.98 3.89
N VAL A 49 3.11 -3.14 3.45
CA VAL A 49 3.64 -2.37 2.30
C VAL A 49 3.92 -3.31 1.15
N GLY A 50 3.35 -3.01 0.00
CA GLY A 50 3.60 -3.74 -1.24
C GLY A 50 4.67 -3.05 -2.07
N VAL A 51 5.64 -3.82 -2.54
CA VAL A 51 6.73 -3.34 -3.39
C VAL A 51 6.60 -3.95 -4.76
N SER A 52 6.56 -3.11 -5.79
CA SER A 52 6.42 -3.59 -7.17
C SER A 52 7.66 -4.36 -7.62
N GLY A 53 7.45 -5.42 -8.43
CA GLY A 53 8.55 -6.19 -8.98
C GLY A 53 9.34 -5.41 -10.03
N ASP A 54 10.60 -5.79 -10.24
CA ASP A 54 11.49 -5.10 -11.17
C ASP A 54 10.95 -5.09 -12.59
N GLN A 55 10.55 -6.25 -13.10
CA GLN A 55 10.11 -6.37 -14.48
C GLN A 55 8.89 -5.50 -14.76
N GLU A 56 7.88 -5.60 -13.92
CA GLU A 56 6.64 -4.84 -14.11
C GLU A 56 6.87 -3.34 -13.95
N THR A 57 7.72 -2.95 -13.01
CA THR A 57 8.07 -1.54 -12.79
C THR A 57 8.78 -0.96 -14.01
N ILE A 58 9.76 -1.68 -14.56
CA ILE A 58 10.50 -1.24 -15.75
C ILE A 58 9.56 -1.10 -16.94
N GLU A 59 8.65 -2.04 -17.12
CA GLU A 59 7.70 -2.02 -18.24
C GLU A 59 6.70 -0.86 -18.13
N LYS A 60 6.25 -0.54 -16.93
CA LYS A 60 5.14 0.41 -16.71
C LYS A 60 5.58 1.80 -16.30
N LYS A 61 6.71 1.94 -15.64
CA LYS A 61 7.22 3.24 -15.19
C LYS A 61 8.57 3.61 -15.80
N GLY A 62 9.45 2.64 -16.00
CA GLY A 62 10.77 2.89 -16.56
C GLY A 62 11.89 2.43 -15.65
N LYS A 63 13.07 3.02 -15.81
CA LYS A 63 14.28 2.58 -15.12
C LYS A 63 14.19 2.75 -13.61
N ILE A 64 14.77 1.78 -12.90
CA ILE A 64 14.92 1.81 -11.45
C ILE A 64 16.41 1.69 -11.11
N VAL A 65 16.79 2.24 -9.96
CA VAL A 65 18.16 2.18 -9.46
C VAL A 65 18.38 0.95 -8.59
N MET A 66 17.44 0.68 -7.68
CA MET A 66 17.51 -0.45 -6.75
C MET A 66 16.61 -1.58 -7.23
N ASN A 67 17.10 -2.83 -7.12
CA ASN A 67 16.28 -3.98 -7.47
C ASN A 67 15.20 -4.24 -6.42
N GLU A 68 14.24 -5.11 -6.74
CA GLU A 68 13.10 -5.36 -5.85
C GLU A 68 13.52 -5.91 -4.48
N GLN A 69 14.59 -6.68 -4.42
CA GLN A 69 15.09 -7.22 -3.17
C GLN A 69 15.64 -6.10 -2.28
N GLU A 70 16.40 -5.19 -2.85
CA GLU A 70 16.92 -4.02 -2.12
C GLU A 70 15.80 -3.09 -1.68
N ARG A 71 14.84 -2.83 -2.56
CA ARG A 71 13.71 -1.94 -2.27
C ARG A 71 12.81 -2.50 -1.17
N SER A 72 12.58 -3.81 -1.16
CA SER A 72 11.78 -4.43 -0.11
C SER A 72 12.55 -4.54 1.21
N GLU A 73 13.83 -4.85 1.16
CA GLU A 73 14.62 -4.98 2.38
C GLU A 73 14.75 -3.67 3.15
N ILE A 74 14.98 -2.55 2.45
CA ILE A 74 15.08 -1.25 3.13
C ILE A 74 13.80 -0.91 3.89
N LEU A 75 12.65 -1.31 3.38
CA LEU A 75 11.37 -1.08 4.06
C LEU A 75 11.23 -1.89 5.35
N MET A 76 11.88 -3.03 5.43
CA MET A 76 11.88 -3.82 6.66
C MET A 76 12.63 -3.14 7.80
N HIS A 77 13.45 -2.15 7.49
CA HIS A 77 14.14 -1.33 8.48
C HIS A 77 13.37 -0.06 8.84
N CYS A 78 12.21 0.16 8.24
CA CYS A 78 11.37 1.32 8.54
C CYS A 78 10.48 1.00 9.75
N LYS A 79 10.56 1.83 10.79
CA LYS A 79 9.82 1.57 12.03
C LYS A 79 8.31 1.59 11.88
N TRP A 80 7.80 2.21 10.82
CA TRP A 80 6.36 2.30 10.57
C TRP A 80 5.79 1.06 9.88
N VAL A 81 6.64 0.24 9.26
CA VAL A 81 6.23 -0.92 8.47
C VAL A 81 6.18 -2.18 9.32
N ASP A 82 5.06 -2.88 9.27
CA ASP A 82 4.89 -4.14 10.01
C ASP A 82 5.09 -5.37 9.11
N GLU A 83 4.78 -5.23 7.82
CA GLU A 83 4.84 -6.37 6.89
C GLU A 83 5.14 -5.87 5.48
N VAL A 84 5.94 -6.62 4.70
CA VAL A 84 6.28 -6.28 3.32
C VAL A 84 5.86 -7.43 2.40
N ILE A 85 5.19 -7.08 1.30
CA ILE A 85 4.83 -8.02 0.22
C ILE A 85 5.62 -7.63 -1.03
N CYS A 86 6.44 -8.52 -1.55
CA CYS A 86 7.24 -8.27 -2.75
C CYS A 86 7.41 -9.55 -3.56
N PRO A 87 7.14 -9.55 -4.86
CA PRO A 87 6.53 -8.46 -5.62
C PRO A 87 5.04 -8.34 -5.33
N CYS A 88 4.53 -7.14 -5.31
CA CYS A 88 3.09 -6.92 -5.17
C CYS A 88 2.45 -6.75 -6.55
N PRO A 89 1.13 -6.98 -6.69
CA PRO A 89 0.46 -6.73 -7.96
C PRO A 89 0.46 -5.24 -8.31
N TRP A 90 0.61 -4.92 -9.58
CA TRP A 90 0.55 -3.54 -10.05
C TRP A 90 -0.84 -2.94 -9.88
N ILE A 91 -1.85 -3.73 -10.24
CA ILE A 91 -3.25 -3.35 -10.06
C ILE A 91 -3.79 -4.13 -8.87
N ILE A 92 -4.34 -3.42 -7.88
CA ILE A 92 -4.89 -4.03 -6.68
C ILE A 92 -6.29 -4.54 -6.97
N SER A 93 -6.49 -5.85 -6.86
CA SER A 93 -7.80 -6.48 -7.01
C SER A 93 -8.46 -6.67 -5.65
N VAL A 94 -9.78 -6.78 -5.65
CA VAL A 94 -10.55 -7.09 -4.44
C VAL A 94 -10.12 -8.44 -3.88
N ASP A 95 -9.84 -9.41 -4.75
CA ASP A 95 -9.39 -10.74 -4.33
C ASP A 95 -8.06 -10.68 -3.58
N PHE A 96 -7.12 -9.87 -4.07
CA PHE A 96 -5.84 -9.66 -3.38
C PHE A 96 -6.06 -9.13 -1.97
N LEU A 97 -6.95 -8.15 -1.82
CA LEU A 97 -7.25 -7.56 -0.51
C LEU A 97 -7.85 -8.59 0.44
N LYS A 98 -8.77 -9.42 -0.05
CA LYS A 98 -9.40 -10.46 0.76
C LYS A 98 -8.42 -11.56 1.16
N GLU A 99 -7.57 -11.98 0.23
CA GLU A 99 -6.57 -13.02 0.49
C GLU A 99 -5.58 -12.60 1.59
N ASN A 100 -5.27 -11.31 1.68
CA ASN A 100 -4.31 -10.77 2.63
C ASN A 100 -4.97 -10.10 3.83
N ASN A 101 -6.28 -10.20 3.97
CA ASN A 101 -7.05 -9.59 5.06
C ASN A 101 -6.81 -8.10 5.19
N ILE A 102 -6.72 -7.40 4.06
CA ILE A 102 -6.49 -5.96 4.03
C ILE A 102 -7.83 -5.24 4.17
N HIS A 103 -7.91 -4.31 5.11
CA HIS A 103 -9.14 -3.55 5.39
C HIS A 103 -9.21 -2.26 4.60
N TYR A 104 -8.06 -1.55 4.46
CA TYR A 104 -7.98 -0.28 3.74
C TYR A 104 -6.71 -0.20 2.92
N VAL A 105 -6.79 0.54 1.81
CA VAL A 105 -5.62 0.90 0.99
C VAL A 105 -5.37 2.39 1.19
N ALA A 106 -4.15 2.73 1.58
CA ALA A 106 -3.72 4.12 1.80
C ALA A 106 -2.84 4.58 0.66
N HIS A 107 -3.24 5.65 0.00
CA HIS A 107 -2.48 6.24 -1.11
C HIS A 107 -2.94 7.67 -1.32
N ASP A 108 -2.18 8.46 -2.10
CA ASP A 108 -2.68 9.78 -2.48
C ASP A 108 -3.91 9.62 -3.39
N ASP A 109 -4.71 10.67 -3.49
CA ASP A 109 -5.99 10.60 -4.20
C ASP A 109 -5.89 11.03 -5.67
N LEU A 110 -4.68 11.02 -6.24
CA LEU A 110 -4.49 11.30 -7.65
C LEU A 110 -4.82 10.07 -8.51
N PRO A 111 -5.47 10.24 -9.68
CA PRO A 111 -5.75 9.12 -10.55
C PRO A 111 -4.46 8.47 -11.07
N TYR A 112 -4.39 7.14 -11.03
CA TYR A 112 -3.25 6.37 -11.48
C TYR A 112 -3.64 5.46 -12.63
N GLY A 113 -3.74 6.03 -13.81
CA GLY A 113 -4.01 5.30 -15.04
C GLY A 113 -3.42 6.05 -16.22
N SER A 114 -3.31 5.39 -17.36
CA SER A 114 -2.95 6.05 -18.59
C SER A 114 -4.08 6.96 -19.05
N VAL A 115 -3.76 7.93 -19.91
CA VAL A 115 -4.77 8.81 -20.49
C VAL A 115 -5.87 7.97 -21.13
N GLY A 116 -7.12 8.22 -20.72
CA GLY A 116 -8.28 7.48 -21.20
C GLY A 116 -8.53 6.15 -20.51
N GLN A 117 -7.70 5.77 -19.54
CA GLN A 117 -7.88 4.55 -18.75
C GLN A 117 -8.42 4.85 -17.37
N GLN A 118 -9.05 3.84 -16.78
CA GLN A 118 -9.59 3.92 -15.45
C GLN A 118 -8.47 3.99 -14.40
N ASP A 119 -8.73 4.70 -13.30
CA ASP A 119 -7.84 4.74 -12.14
C ASP A 119 -7.59 3.31 -11.63
N ILE A 120 -6.33 2.95 -11.37
CA ILE A 120 -5.96 1.61 -10.90
C ILE A 120 -6.55 1.29 -9.51
N TYR A 121 -6.98 2.31 -8.76
CA TYR A 121 -7.63 2.15 -7.45
C TYR A 121 -9.16 2.25 -7.52
N TYR A 122 -9.73 2.24 -8.72
CA TYR A 122 -11.17 2.45 -8.90
C TYR A 122 -12.03 1.49 -8.08
N ASP A 123 -11.74 0.19 -8.15
CA ASP A 123 -12.52 -0.82 -7.44
C ASP A 123 -12.41 -0.66 -5.93
N VAL A 124 -11.23 -0.31 -5.45
CA VAL A 124 -10.96 -0.08 -4.03
C VAL A 124 -11.75 1.14 -3.52
N LYS A 125 -11.75 2.23 -4.29
CA LYS A 125 -12.51 3.44 -3.96
C LYS A 125 -14.00 3.17 -3.93
N LYS A 126 -14.48 2.40 -4.89
CA LYS A 126 -15.91 2.05 -5.00
C LYS A 126 -16.41 1.28 -3.79
N LEU A 127 -15.55 0.45 -3.18
CA LEU A 127 -15.91 -0.33 -1.99
C LEU A 127 -15.71 0.41 -0.68
N GLY A 128 -15.23 1.66 -0.72
CA GLY A 128 -14.97 2.43 0.49
C GLY A 128 -13.74 1.99 1.26
N MET A 129 -12.85 1.24 0.63
CA MET A 129 -11.62 0.71 1.26
C MET A 129 -10.41 1.61 1.02
N PHE A 130 -10.59 2.77 0.40
CA PHE A 130 -9.52 3.70 0.08
C PHE A 130 -9.43 4.80 1.14
N ARG A 131 -8.20 5.13 1.56
CA ARG A 131 -7.91 6.28 2.44
C ARG A 131 -6.82 7.12 1.80
N ALA A 132 -7.12 8.38 1.55
CA ALA A 132 -6.16 9.32 0.98
C ALA A 132 -5.09 9.70 2.01
N THR A 133 -3.86 9.82 1.55
CA THR A 133 -2.74 10.29 2.38
C THR A 133 -2.13 11.57 1.84
#